data_14b9a1c46b2c65d76c27a1a71901a4bb
#
_entry.id   14b9a1c46b2c65d76c27a1a71901a4bb
#
_cell.length_a   1.000
_cell.length_b   1.000
_cell.length_c   1.000
_cell.angle_alpha   90.00
_cell.angle_beta   90.00
_cell.angle_gamma   90.00
#
_symmetry.space_group_name_H-M   'P 1'
#
loop_
_entity.id
_entity.type
_entity.pdbx_description
1 polymer ?
#
loop_
_entity_poly.entity_id
_entity_poly.type
_entity_poly.pdbx_seq_one_letter_code
_entity_poly.pdbx_strand_id
1 'polypeptide(L)'
;MAYNLQTSQTSFKGGKNILASEHFQFVEAGVTLKAGQGAFAVGQAIARETATGKWVKFADANVANYDDFGIINVDADATTYDAIVGEVLVRGSVYDAKLVGATATFKGKVPNIRFVKHI
;
A
#
# COMPACT_ATOMS: atom_id res chain seq x y z
N MET A 1 30.09 4.75 9.28
CA MET A 1 29.49 4.56 9.11
C MET A 1 28.80 4.44 8.96
N ALA A 2 28.53 4.51 8.83
CA ALA A 2 27.74 4.34 8.68
C ALA A 2 27.17 4.02 8.45
N TYR A 3 26.83 4.00 8.38
CA TYR A 3 26.16 3.70 8.19
C TYR A 3 25.48 3.58 7.81
N ASN A 4 25.32 3.51 7.64
CA ASN A 4 24.62 3.46 7.23
C ASN A 4 23.79 3.55 7.26
N LEU A 5 23.48 3.73 7.25
CA LEU A 5 22.68 3.82 7.24
C LEU A 5 22.21 4.16 6.76
N GLN A 6 22.30 4.30 6.49
CA GLN A 6 21.95 4.56 5.86
C GLN A 6 21.44 4.27 5.22
N THR A 7 21.53 4.00 5.02
CA THR A 7 21.05 3.83 4.20
C THR A 7 20.12 3.72 3.83
N SER A 8 19.75 3.49 3.94
CA SER A 8 18.74 3.58 3.46
C SER A 8 17.98 4.50 3.43
N GLN A 9 18.03 5.22 3.68
CA GLN A 9 17.30 6.10 3.60
C GLN A 9 17.11 6.77 2.58
N THR A 10 17.74 6.86 2.09
CA THR A 10 17.73 7.60 1.08
C THR A 10 16.89 7.39 0.01
N SER A 11 16.29 6.46 -0.04
CA SER A 11 15.54 6.08 -1.12
C SER A 11 14.26 6.79 -1.34
N PHE A 12 14.03 7.81 -0.65
CA PHE A 12 12.78 8.53 -0.78
C PHE A 12 12.85 9.71 -1.71
N LYS A 13 13.42 9.53 -2.87
CA LYS A 13 13.53 10.58 -3.82
C LYS A 13 12.17 11.05 -4.23
N GLY A 14 11.77 12.20 -3.80
CA GLY A 14 10.49 12.78 -4.12
C GLY A 14 9.30 12.03 -3.59
N GLY A 15 9.51 10.90 -2.95
CA GLY A 15 8.44 10.11 -2.40
C GLY A 15 8.05 10.53 -1.01
N LYS A 16 6.92 10.07 -0.55
CA LYS A 16 6.52 10.28 0.82
C LYS A 16 6.75 9.02 1.63
N ASN A 17 7.02 9.20 2.90
CA ASN A 17 7.19 8.09 3.82
C ASN A 17 5.92 7.94 4.64
N ILE A 18 5.23 6.83 4.47
CA ILE A 18 4.00 6.54 5.21
C ILE A 18 4.25 5.71 6.45
N LEU A 19 5.44 5.10 6.58
CA LEU A 19 5.71 4.18 7.69
C LEU A 19 5.98 4.95 8.97
N ALA A 20 5.26 4.62 10.03
CA ALA A 20 5.38 5.26 11.32
C ALA A 20 6.20 4.42 12.31
N SER A 21 6.65 3.24 11.92
CA SER A 21 7.49 2.40 12.76
C SER A 21 8.42 1.58 11.88
N GLU A 22 9.43 0.98 12.53
CA GLU A 22 10.38 0.12 11.84
C GLU A 22 9.91 -1.33 11.78
N HIS A 23 8.82 -1.64 12.47
CA HIS A 23 8.28 -3.00 12.50
C HIS A 23 7.10 -3.08 11.57
N PHE A 24 7.36 -3.55 10.36
CA PHE A 24 6.33 -3.67 9.35
C PHE A 24 6.59 -4.91 8.50
N GLN A 25 5.58 -5.33 7.76
CA GLN A 25 5.69 -6.48 6.90
C GLN A 25 5.00 -6.19 5.58
N PHE A 26 5.71 -6.44 4.49
CA PHE A 26 5.13 -6.42 3.16
C PHE A 26 4.60 -7.81 2.83
N VAL A 27 3.74 -7.87 1.80
CA VAL A 27 3.26 -9.15 1.29
C VAL A 27 4.44 -9.97 0.78
N GLU A 28 4.42 -11.28 1.03
CA GLU A 28 5.59 -12.12 0.78
C GLU A 28 5.94 -12.30 -0.69
N ALA A 29 4.94 -12.47 -1.52
CA ALA A 29 5.17 -12.87 -2.91
C ALA A 29 4.99 -11.74 -3.92
N GLY A 30 4.77 -10.54 -3.45
CA GLY A 30 4.44 -9.43 -4.34
C GLY A 30 3.00 -9.50 -4.80
N VAL A 31 2.55 -8.47 -5.49
CA VAL A 31 1.18 -8.40 -5.98
C VAL A 31 1.17 -7.92 -7.42
N THR A 32 0.15 -8.33 -8.17
CA THR A 32 -0.09 -7.84 -9.52
C THR A 32 -1.17 -6.79 -9.47
N LEU A 33 -0.82 -5.57 -9.84
CA LEU A 33 -1.79 -4.48 -9.97
C LEU A 33 -2.48 -4.61 -11.31
N LYS A 34 -3.81 -4.51 -11.31
CA LYS A 34 -4.60 -4.74 -12.50
C LYS A 34 -4.45 -3.62 -13.51
N ALA A 35 -4.27 -3.96 -14.79
CA ALA A 35 -4.24 -2.98 -15.87
C ALA A 35 -5.52 -2.17 -15.90
N GLY A 36 -5.42 -0.92 -16.30
CA GLY A 36 -6.57 -0.02 -16.39
C GLY A 36 -6.84 0.75 -15.12
N GLN A 37 -6.06 0.51 -14.05
CA GLN A 37 -6.25 1.23 -12.80
C GLN A 37 -5.53 2.58 -12.76
N GLY A 38 -4.64 2.82 -13.72
CA GLY A 38 -3.88 4.07 -13.74
C GLY A 38 -2.68 4.04 -12.82
N ALA A 39 -2.26 5.22 -12.38
CA ALA A 39 -1.09 5.35 -11.51
C ALA A 39 -1.48 5.10 -10.06
N PHE A 40 -0.59 4.41 -9.34
CA PHE A 40 -0.71 4.21 -7.90
C PHE A 40 0.39 5.03 -7.23
N ALA A 41 0.03 5.78 -6.23
CA ALA A 41 0.99 6.56 -5.45
C ALA A 41 1.24 5.88 -4.11
N VAL A 42 2.39 6.13 -3.52
CA VAL A 42 2.70 5.65 -2.16
C VAL A 42 1.58 6.06 -1.21
N GLY A 43 1.07 5.11 -0.47
CA GLY A 43 -0.01 5.35 0.49
C GLY A 43 -1.40 5.03 -0.04
N GLN A 44 -1.52 4.57 -1.28
CA GLN A 44 -2.82 4.20 -1.84
C GLN A 44 -3.32 2.92 -1.19
N ALA A 45 -4.56 2.94 -0.70
CA ALA A 45 -5.22 1.74 -0.21
C ALA A 45 -5.60 0.87 -1.41
N ILE A 46 -5.26 -0.40 -1.36
CA ILE A 46 -5.53 -1.33 -2.44
C ILE A 46 -6.16 -2.61 -1.90
N ALA A 47 -6.82 -3.35 -2.79
CA ALA A 47 -7.48 -4.58 -2.43
C ALA A 47 -7.40 -5.57 -3.57
N ARG A 48 -7.40 -6.86 -3.24
CA ARG A 48 -7.33 -7.92 -4.24
C ARG A 48 -8.75 -8.35 -4.63
N GLU A 49 -9.03 -8.31 -5.92
CA GLU A 49 -10.30 -8.82 -6.43
C GLU A 49 -10.31 -10.34 -6.36
N THR A 50 -11.32 -10.91 -5.74
CA THR A 50 -11.45 -12.36 -5.63
C THR A 50 -11.53 -13.01 -7.01
N ALA A 51 -12.24 -12.38 -7.93
CA ALA A 51 -12.49 -12.95 -9.26
C ALA A 51 -11.23 -13.06 -10.12
N THR A 52 -10.31 -12.11 -10.02
CA THR A 52 -9.13 -12.07 -10.89
C THR A 52 -7.83 -12.37 -10.17
N GLY A 53 -7.80 -12.25 -8.85
CA GLY A 53 -6.58 -12.36 -8.06
C GLY A 53 -5.66 -11.16 -8.22
N LYS A 54 -6.11 -10.12 -8.90
CA LYS A 54 -5.30 -8.91 -9.13
C LYS A 54 -5.75 -7.80 -8.20
N TRP A 55 -4.85 -6.88 -7.93
CA TRP A 55 -5.11 -5.80 -6.98
C TRP A 55 -5.54 -4.54 -7.69
N VAL A 56 -6.49 -3.84 -7.09
CA VAL A 56 -7.05 -2.60 -7.62
C VAL A 56 -7.09 -1.57 -6.49
N LYS A 57 -7.33 -0.31 -6.84
CA LYS A 57 -7.54 0.72 -5.84
C LYS A 57 -8.79 0.38 -5.05
N PHE A 58 -8.72 0.50 -3.74
CA PHE A 58 -9.84 0.17 -2.88
C PHE A 58 -11.01 1.12 -3.13
N ALA A 59 -12.21 0.56 -3.22
CA ALA A 59 -13.43 1.34 -3.30
C ALA A 59 -14.47 0.72 -2.36
N ASP A 60 -15.08 1.51 -1.50
CA ASP A 60 -16.06 1.03 -0.53
C ASP A 60 -17.20 0.28 -1.18
N ALA A 61 -17.65 0.77 -2.33
CA ALA A 61 -18.79 0.17 -3.02
C ALA A 61 -18.55 -1.27 -3.45
N ASN A 62 -17.27 -1.65 -3.59
CA ASN A 62 -16.91 -2.97 -4.08
C ASN A 62 -16.31 -3.87 -2.99
N VAL A 63 -16.45 -3.48 -1.73
CA VAL A 63 -15.76 -4.18 -0.63
C VAL A 63 -16.08 -5.67 -0.59
N ALA A 64 -17.27 -6.07 -0.95
CA ALA A 64 -17.67 -7.49 -0.94
C ALA A 64 -16.95 -8.33 -2.01
N ASN A 65 -16.33 -7.69 -2.99
CA ASN A 65 -15.64 -8.37 -4.08
C ASN A 65 -14.16 -8.58 -3.81
N TYR A 66 -13.68 -8.16 -2.65
CA TYR A 66 -12.27 -8.24 -2.30
C TYR A 66 -12.02 -9.31 -1.24
N ASP A 67 -10.86 -9.96 -1.32
CA ASP A 67 -10.49 -10.96 -0.33
C ASP A 67 -9.16 -10.68 0.37
N ASP A 68 -8.49 -9.60 0.01
CA ASP A 68 -7.27 -9.18 0.71
C ASP A 68 -7.09 -7.67 0.55
N PHE A 69 -6.38 -7.06 1.47
CA PHE A 69 -6.26 -5.61 1.55
C PHE A 69 -4.85 -5.22 1.97
N GLY A 70 -4.38 -4.08 1.49
CA GLY A 70 -3.06 -3.58 1.84
C GLY A 70 -2.89 -2.13 1.44
N ILE A 71 -1.70 -1.60 1.72
CA ILE A 71 -1.34 -0.22 1.37
C ILE A 71 -0.05 -0.28 0.58
N ILE A 72 -0.06 0.27 -0.63
CA ILE A 72 1.12 0.26 -1.47
C ILE A 72 2.16 1.26 -0.95
N ASN A 73 3.42 0.85 -0.94
CA ASN A 73 4.52 1.70 -0.46
C ASN A 73 5.52 2.03 -1.56
N VAL A 74 5.06 2.03 -2.79
CA VAL A 74 5.88 2.35 -3.96
C VAL A 74 4.98 2.95 -5.03
N ASP A 75 5.52 3.86 -5.82
CA ASP A 75 4.76 4.39 -6.95
C ASP A 75 4.77 3.35 -8.07
N ALA A 76 3.66 3.19 -8.73
CA ALA A 76 3.53 2.24 -9.83
C ALA A 76 2.52 2.74 -10.84
N ASP A 77 2.60 2.22 -12.06
CA ASP A 77 1.69 2.60 -13.13
C ASP A 77 1.10 1.34 -13.75
N ALA A 78 -0.19 1.18 -13.63
CA ALA A 78 -0.94 0.06 -14.22
C ALA A 78 -1.99 0.57 -15.21
N THR A 79 -1.65 1.63 -15.96
CA THR A 79 -2.57 2.22 -16.93
C THR A 79 -2.84 1.27 -18.10
N THR A 80 -1.79 0.78 -18.72
CA THR A 80 -1.88 -0.03 -19.94
C THR A 80 -1.69 -1.52 -19.67
N TYR A 81 -0.77 -1.85 -18.78
CA TYR A 81 -0.41 -3.24 -18.48
C TYR A 81 -0.50 -3.51 -17.00
N ASP A 82 -0.63 -4.77 -16.63
CA ASP A 82 -0.51 -5.17 -15.23
C ASP A 82 0.89 -4.79 -14.73
N ALA A 83 0.98 -4.37 -13.48
CA ALA A 83 2.25 -4.02 -12.86
C ALA A 83 2.47 -4.93 -11.65
N ILE A 84 3.70 -5.42 -11.49
CA ILE A 84 4.05 -6.27 -10.35
C ILE A 84 4.86 -5.46 -9.38
N VAL A 85 4.43 -5.43 -8.12
CA VAL A 85 5.11 -4.68 -7.06
C VAL A 85 5.29 -5.56 -5.82
N GLY A 86 6.36 -5.31 -5.07
CA GLY A 86 6.67 -6.10 -3.88
C GLY A 86 6.43 -5.37 -2.57
N GLU A 87 6.18 -4.06 -2.62
CA GLU A 87 6.06 -3.28 -1.40
C GLU A 87 4.62 -2.93 -1.09
N VAL A 88 3.86 -3.94 -0.73
CA VAL A 88 2.48 -3.75 -0.27
C VAL A 88 2.44 -4.09 1.22
N LEU A 89 2.16 -3.08 2.02
CA LEU A 89 2.16 -3.21 3.47
C LEU A 89 0.91 -3.95 3.94
N VAL A 90 1.12 -5.00 4.74
CA VAL A 90 0.01 -5.77 5.32
C VAL A 90 0.06 -5.77 6.85
N ARG A 91 1.13 -5.27 7.44
CA ARG A 91 1.28 -5.19 8.89
C ARG A 91 2.22 -4.04 9.22
N GLY A 92 1.91 -3.29 10.27
CA GLY A 92 2.78 -2.21 10.71
C GLY A 92 2.00 -1.00 11.16
N SER A 93 2.66 0.15 11.21
CA SER A 93 2.04 1.42 11.57
C SER A 93 2.27 2.43 10.44
N VAL A 94 1.25 3.19 10.12
CA VAL A 94 1.32 4.18 9.05
C VAL A 94 0.77 5.52 9.51
N TYR A 95 1.19 6.58 8.86
CA TYR A 95 0.66 7.93 9.10
C TYR A 95 -0.65 8.10 8.34
N ASP A 96 -1.74 8.16 9.06
CA ASP A 96 -3.09 8.22 8.48
C ASP A 96 -3.25 9.36 7.48
N ALA A 97 -2.72 10.52 7.83
CA ALA A 97 -2.88 11.72 6.99
C ALA A 97 -2.19 11.62 5.63
N LYS A 98 -1.29 10.67 5.46
CA LYS A 98 -0.53 10.51 4.22
C LYS A 98 -1.10 9.44 3.29
N LEU A 99 -2.21 8.84 3.66
CA LEU A 99 -2.81 7.76 2.89
C LEU A 99 -3.82 8.29 1.88
N VAL A 100 -4.06 7.52 0.84
CA VAL A 100 -5.04 7.84 -0.19
C VAL A 100 -6.07 6.72 -0.24
N GLY A 101 -7.33 7.07 -0.06
CA GLY A 101 -8.41 6.11 -0.15
C GLY A 101 -8.57 5.18 1.03
N ALA A 102 -7.90 5.44 2.14
CA ALA A 102 -8.01 4.61 3.34
C ALA A 102 -9.23 5.06 4.16
N THR A 103 -10.39 4.62 3.74
CA THR A 103 -11.65 4.96 4.41
C THR A 103 -11.82 4.15 5.68
N ALA A 104 -12.85 4.47 6.46
CA ALA A 104 -13.15 3.72 7.67
C ALA A 104 -13.44 2.25 7.36
N THR A 105 -14.08 1.98 6.24
CA THR A 105 -14.33 0.61 5.80
C THR A 105 -13.03 -0.13 5.53
N PHE A 106 -12.11 0.50 4.82
CA PHE A 106 -10.79 -0.10 4.55
C PHE A 106 -10.06 -0.39 5.85
N LYS A 107 -10.03 0.58 6.77
CA LYS A 107 -9.31 0.41 8.03
C LYS A 107 -9.83 -0.78 8.85
N GLY A 108 -11.12 -1.04 8.76
CA GLY A 108 -11.71 -2.19 9.43
C GLY A 108 -11.29 -3.53 8.83
N LYS A 109 -10.76 -3.52 7.61
CA LYS A 109 -10.32 -4.74 6.93
C LYS A 109 -8.85 -5.07 7.15
N VAL A 110 -8.09 -4.17 7.76
CA VAL A 110 -6.66 -4.35 7.98
C VAL A 110 -6.31 -4.20 9.47
N PRO A 111 -6.76 -5.12 10.32
CA PRO A 111 -6.56 -4.98 11.77
C PRO A 111 -5.09 -5.04 12.19
N ASN A 112 -4.21 -5.53 11.34
CA ASN A 112 -2.78 -5.61 11.63
C ASN A 112 -2.03 -4.32 11.28
N ILE A 113 -2.72 -3.32 10.75
CA ILE A 113 -2.13 -2.03 10.45
C ILE A 113 -2.69 -0.99 11.42
N ARG A 114 -1.78 -0.28 12.08
CA ARG A 114 -2.14 0.77 13.00
C ARG A 114 -2.06 2.11 12.28
N PHE A 115 -3.13 2.89 12.38
CA PHE A 115 -3.20 4.19 11.73
C PHE A 115 -2.89 5.27 12.76
N VAL A 116 -1.73 5.91 12.61
CA VAL A 116 -1.22 6.88 13.55
C VAL A 116 -1.61 8.27 13.12
N LYS A 117 -2.21 9.02 14.02
CA LYS A 117 -2.52 10.40 13.72
C LYS A 117 -1.26 11.21 13.90
N HIS A 118 -0.80 11.75 12.80
CA HIS A 118 0.41 12.54 12.82
C HIS A 118 0.04 14.01 12.76
N ILE A 119 0.72 14.77 13.51
CA ILE A 119 0.46 16.18 13.60
C ILE A 119 1.35 16.95 12.67
#